data_525d607315aa18273d17a5ad74712a0f
#
_entry.id   525d607315aa18273d17a5ad74712a0f
#
_cell.length_a   1.000
_cell.length_b   1.000
_cell.length_c   1.000
_cell.angle_alpha   90.00
_cell.angle_beta   90.00
_cell.angle_gamma   90.00
#
_symmetry.space_group_name_H-M   'P 1'
#
loop_
_entity.id
_entity.type
_entity.pdbx_description
1 polymer ?
#
loop_
_entity_poly.entity_id
_entity_poly.type
_entity_poly.pdbx_seq_one_letter_code
_entity_poly.pdbx_strand_id
1 'polypeptide(L)'
;MTHDNIDILVVDDDISHCTILQALMRGWGYNVALANSGRQALEQVREQVFDLVLCDVRMAEMDGIATLKEIKALNPAIPVLIMTAYSSVETAVEALKTGALDYLIKPLDFDNLQATLEKALAHTHSIDVETPALTASQFGMVG
;
A
#
# COMPACT_ATOMS: atom_id res chain seq x y z
N MET A 1 6.04 -18.43 -9.79
CA MET A 1 6.76 -17.22 -9.50
C MET A 1 6.61 -16.83 -8.05
N THR A 2 7.68 -16.53 -7.44
CA THR A 2 7.64 -16.20 -6.04
C THR A 2 7.65 -14.70 -5.85
N HIS A 3 7.26 -14.28 -4.68
CA HIS A 3 7.32 -12.88 -4.28
C HIS A 3 8.42 -12.67 -3.25
N ASP A 4 9.45 -13.51 -3.33
CA ASP A 4 10.59 -13.39 -2.45
C ASP A 4 11.19 -12.00 -2.61
N ASN A 5 11.62 -11.42 -1.54
CA ASN A 5 12.25 -10.10 -1.54
C ASN A 5 11.28 -8.94 -1.75
N ILE A 6 9.98 -9.19 -1.71
CA ILE A 6 9.03 -8.10 -1.71
C ILE A 6 8.61 -7.84 -0.28
N ASP A 7 8.89 -6.63 0.19
CA ASP A 7 8.63 -6.25 1.57
C ASP A 7 7.43 -5.33 1.64
N ILE A 8 6.43 -5.72 2.42
CA ILE A 8 5.20 -4.95 2.58
C ILE A 8 5.06 -4.57 4.05
N LEU A 9 4.72 -3.32 4.30
CA LEU A 9 4.42 -2.85 5.65
C LEU A 9 2.90 -2.72 5.78
N VAL A 10 2.34 -3.37 6.79
CA VAL A 10 0.92 -3.25 7.11
C VAL A 10 0.78 -2.37 8.33
N VAL A 11 -0.01 -1.31 8.22
CA VAL A 11 -0.21 -0.34 9.29
C VAL A 11 -1.67 -0.35 9.70
N ASP A 12 -1.93 -0.81 10.91
CA ASP A 12 -3.30 -0.91 11.42
C ASP A 12 -3.20 -1.02 12.95
N ASP A 13 -3.97 -0.24 13.68
CA ASP A 13 -3.90 -0.31 15.14
C ASP A 13 -4.69 -1.49 15.71
N ASP A 14 -5.42 -2.22 14.86
CA ASP A 14 -6.08 -3.45 15.27
C ASP A 14 -5.09 -4.60 15.09
N ILE A 15 -4.55 -5.06 16.21
CA ILE A 15 -3.51 -6.09 16.20
C ILE A 15 -4.02 -7.39 15.58
N SER A 16 -5.28 -7.75 15.85
CA SER A 16 -5.85 -8.97 15.29
C SER A 16 -5.91 -8.89 13.77
N HIS A 17 -6.31 -7.75 13.24
CA HIS A 17 -6.38 -7.55 11.80
C HIS A 17 -4.98 -7.62 11.17
N CYS A 18 -4.01 -7.00 11.82
CA CYS A 18 -2.62 -7.08 11.38
C CYS A 18 -2.13 -8.53 11.31
N THR A 19 -2.44 -9.31 12.34
CA THR A 19 -2.00 -10.70 12.40
C THR A 19 -2.60 -11.52 11.27
N ILE A 20 -3.88 -11.31 11.01
CA ILE A 20 -4.57 -12.01 9.93
C ILE A 20 -3.96 -11.65 8.58
N LEU A 21 -3.78 -10.37 8.34
CA LEU A 21 -3.21 -9.91 7.07
C LEU A 21 -1.78 -10.41 6.89
N GLN A 22 -0.98 -10.40 7.96
CA GLN A 22 0.38 -10.88 7.87
C GLN A 22 0.41 -12.35 7.46
N ALA A 23 -0.40 -13.18 8.13
CA ALA A 23 -0.43 -14.60 7.83
C ALA A 23 -0.87 -14.84 6.39
N LEU A 24 -1.91 -14.14 5.97
CA LEU A 24 -2.46 -14.28 4.63
C LEU A 24 -1.43 -13.88 3.57
N MET A 25 -0.81 -12.74 3.76
CA MET A 25 0.10 -12.21 2.75
C MET A 25 1.42 -12.97 2.72
N ARG A 26 1.86 -13.49 3.86
CA ARG A 26 3.00 -14.39 3.87
C ARG A 26 2.70 -15.66 3.09
N GLY A 27 1.46 -16.13 3.18
CA GLY A 27 1.03 -17.28 2.40
C GLY A 27 1.10 -17.02 0.91
N TRP A 28 1.03 -15.77 0.49
CA TRP A 28 1.18 -15.41 -0.91
C TRP A 28 2.64 -15.16 -1.31
N GLY A 29 3.57 -15.28 -0.36
CA GLY A 29 4.98 -15.17 -0.67
C GLY A 29 5.62 -13.83 -0.35
N TYR A 30 4.91 -12.93 0.33
CA TYR A 30 5.47 -11.62 0.67
C TYR A 30 6.13 -11.65 2.05
N ASN A 31 7.11 -10.79 2.23
CA ASN A 31 7.64 -10.48 3.57
C ASN A 31 6.79 -9.37 4.13
N VAL A 32 6.30 -9.52 5.35
CA VAL A 32 5.33 -8.59 5.91
C VAL A 32 5.79 -8.10 7.27
N ALA A 33 5.95 -6.79 7.39
CA ALA A 33 6.21 -6.15 8.67
C ALA A 33 4.93 -5.47 9.13
N LEU A 34 4.79 -5.31 10.44
CA LEU A 34 3.58 -4.72 11.01
C LEU A 34 3.92 -3.45 11.78
N ALA A 35 3.05 -2.47 11.68
CA ALA A 35 3.10 -1.28 12.51
C ALA A 35 1.70 -1.04 13.06
N ASN A 36 1.59 -0.74 14.33
CA ASN A 36 0.29 -0.57 14.98
C ASN A 36 -0.06 0.89 15.19
N SER A 37 0.71 1.79 14.63
CA SER A 37 0.42 3.21 14.67
C SER A 37 1.15 3.90 13.55
N GLY A 38 0.73 5.13 13.25
CA GLY A 38 1.43 5.93 12.24
C GLY A 38 2.87 6.19 12.62
N ARG A 39 3.13 6.40 13.92
CA ARG A 39 4.49 6.64 14.39
C ARG A 39 5.39 5.45 14.12
N GLN A 40 4.91 4.23 14.45
CA GLN A 40 5.69 3.04 14.19
C GLN A 40 5.94 2.86 12.70
N ALA A 41 4.93 3.17 11.89
CA ALA A 41 5.07 3.06 10.45
C ALA A 41 6.18 3.98 9.94
N LEU A 42 6.19 5.21 10.42
CA LEU A 42 7.21 6.17 9.98
C LEU A 42 8.60 5.74 10.42
N GLU A 43 8.73 5.19 11.62
CA GLU A 43 10.01 4.68 12.09
C GLU A 43 10.53 3.59 11.19
N GLN A 44 9.65 2.66 10.81
CA GLN A 44 10.07 1.56 9.96
C GLN A 44 10.40 2.00 8.55
N VAL A 45 9.65 2.96 8.01
CA VAL A 45 9.92 3.48 6.67
C VAL A 45 11.27 4.20 6.64
N ARG A 46 11.67 4.80 7.75
CA ARG A 46 13.00 5.43 7.83
C ARG A 46 14.12 4.41 7.91
N GLU A 47 13.83 3.24 8.50
CA GLU A 47 14.86 2.24 8.74
C GLU A 47 15.07 1.30 7.58
N GLN A 48 14.06 1.04 6.78
CA GLN A 48 14.20 0.14 5.65
C GLN A 48 13.28 0.56 4.51
N VAL A 49 13.59 0.06 3.33
CA VAL A 49 12.79 0.34 2.15
C VAL A 49 11.72 -0.73 2.02
N PHE A 50 10.48 -0.30 1.84
CA PHE A 50 9.38 -1.22 1.57
C PHE A 50 8.95 -1.07 0.12
N ASP A 51 8.46 -2.17 -0.44
CA ASP A 51 7.95 -2.16 -1.81
C ASP A 51 6.52 -1.66 -1.86
N LEU A 52 5.82 -1.72 -0.75
CA LEU A 52 4.43 -1.28 -0.67
C LEU A 52 4.04 -1.10 0.79
N VAL A 53 3.14 -0.15 1.05
CA VAL A 53 2.57 0.05 2.37
C VAL A 53 1.06 -0.08 2.27
N LEU A 54 0.47 -0.90 3.15
CA LEU A 54 -0.98 -1.06 3.26
C LEU A 54 -1.38 -0.43 4.59
N CYS A 55 -2.11 0.66 4.55
CA CYS A 55 -2.35 1.49 5.73
C CYS A 55 -3.83 1.71 5.99
N ASP A 56 -4.25 1.45 7.23
CA ASP A 56 -5.62 1.75 7.65
C ASP A 56 -5.77 3.26 7.81
N VAL A 57 -6.91 3.76 7.39
CA VAL A 57 -7.22 5.17 7.52
C VAL A 57 -7.48 5.57 8.97
N ARG A 58 -8.15 4.71 9.72
CA ARG A 58 -8.52 5.05 11.09
C ARG A 58 -7.59 4.45 12.11
N MET A 59 -6.84 5.31 12.76
CA MET A 59 -5.92 4.90 13.82
C MET A 59 -6.00 5.91 14.94
N ALA A 60 -5.68 5.45 16.15
CA ALA A 60 -5.90 6.23 17.36
C ALA A 60 -5.03 7.46 17.46
N GLU A 61 -3.74 7.34 17.17
CA GLU A 61 -2.82 8.44 17.40
C GLU A 61 -2.62 9.36 16.22
N MET A 62 -2.40 8.77 15.07
CA MET A 62 -2.14 9.54 13.86
C MET A 62 -2.93 8.84 12.77
N ASP A 63 -3.84 9.53 12.15
CA ASP A 63 -4.71 8.87 11.19
C ASP A 63 -3.93 8.45 9.94
N GLY A 64 -4.55 7.61 9.14
CA GLY A 64 -3.90 7.04 7.97
C GLY A 64 -3.57 8.06 6.90
N ILE A 65 -4.35 9.12 6.77
CA ILE A 65 -4.07 10.16 5.78
C ILE A 65 -2.81 10.93 6.17
N ALA A 66 -2.69 11.27 7.45
CA ALA A 66 -1.49 11.95 7.93
C ALA A 66 -0.27 11.04 7.77
N THR A 67 -0.44 9.75 8.08
CA THR A 67 0.64 8.78 7.91
C THR A 67 1.06 8.67 6.46
N LEU A 68 0.09 8.59 5.56
CA LEU A 68 0.33 8.53 4.12
C LEU A 68 1.13 9.74 3.65
N LYS A 69 0.74 10.92 4.10
CA LYS A 69 1.41 12.14 3.71
C LYS A 69 2.88 12.12 4.13
N GLU A 70 3.13 11.68 5.35
CA GLU A 70 4.50 11.61 5.85
C GLU A 70 5.32 10.55 5.13
N ILE A 71 4.73 9.39 4.85
CA ILE A 71 5.42 8.34 4.13
C ILE A 71 5.81 8.82 2.73
N LYS A 72 4.89 9.49 2.05
CA LYS A 72 5.18 9.99 0.71
C LYS A 72 6.22 11.09 0.74
N ALA A 73 6.30 11.85 1.84
CA ALA A 73 7.34 12.85 2.00
C ALA A 73 8.71 12.20 2.19
N LEU A 74 8.75 11.07 2.92
CA LEU A 74 10.00 10.36 3.14
C LEU A 74 10.45 9.59 1.91
N ASN A 75 9.52 9.01 1.18
CA ASN A 75 9.85 8.21 0.01
C ASN A 75 8.69 8.29 -0.99
N PRO A 76 8.74 9.23 -1.92
CA PRO A 76 7.63 9.41 -2.87
C PRO A 76 7.40 8.21 -3.78
N ALA A 77 8.39 7.33 -3.90
CA ALA A 77 8.27 6.19 -4.80
C ALA A 77 7.50 5.01 -4.24
N ILE A 78 7.33 4.94 -2.91
CA ILE A 78 6.62 3.81 -2.31
C ILE A 78 5.13 3.89 -2.62
N PRO A 79 4.55 2.85 -3.26
CA PRO A 79 3.10 2.83 -3.42
C PRO A 79 2.43 2.58 -2.08
N VAL A 80 1.39 3.34 -1.79
CA VAL A 80 0.62 3.20 -0.55
C VAL A 80 -0.82 2.89 -0.91
N LEU A 81 -1.34 1.81 -0.34
CA LEU A 81 -2.74 1.44 -0.46
C LEU A 81 -3.42 1.76 0.87
N ILE A 82 -4.61 2.31 0.80
CA ILE A 82 -5.36 2.69 1.99
C ILE A 82 -6.51 1.72 2.21
N MET A 83 -6.72 1.32 3.46
CA MET A 83 -7.89 0.55 3.85
C MET A 83 -8.87 1.49 4.53
N THR A 84 -10.13 1.48 4.12
CA THR A 84 -11.13 2.39 4.66
C THR A 84 -12.46 1.70 4.79
N ALA A 85 -13.27 2.14 5.76
CA ALA A 85 -14.64 1.63 5.89
C ALA A 85 -15.44 2.07 4.66
N TYR A 86 -16.37 1.23 4.25
CA TYR A 86 -17.12 1.51 3.04
C TYR A 86 -17.91 2.82 3.09
N SER A 87 -18.19 3.31 4.28
CA SER A 87 -18.92 4.57 4.41
C SER A 87 -18.02 5.79 4.29
N SER A 88 -16.74 5.60 4.02
CA SER A 88 -15.76 6.68 4.03
C SER A 88 -15.27 7.04 2.64
N VAL A 89 -16.19 7.21 1.70
CA VAL A 89 -15.81 7.54 0.32
C VAL A 89 -15.02 8.84 0.26
N GLU A 90 -15.41 9.82 1.04
CA GLU A 90 -14.69 11.10 1.04
C GLU A 90 -13.26 10.93 1.51
N THR A 91 -13.05 10.06 2.49
CA THR A 91 -11.70 9.78 2.99
C THR A 91 -10.88 9.08 1.93
N ALA A 92 -11.49 8.16 1.19
CA ALA A 92 -10.79 7.47 0.11
C ALA A 92 -10.35 8.48 -0.97
N VAL A 93 -11.23 9.40 -1.32
CA VAL A 93 -10.90 10.44 -2.31
C VAL A 93 -9.74 11.30 -1.80
N GLU A 94 -9.81 11.68 -0.53
CA GLU A 94 -8.74 12.48 0.06
C GLU A 94 -7.41 11.73 0.04
N ALA A 95 -7.43 10.42 0.32
CA ALA A 95 -6.23 9.61 0.29
C ALA A 95 -5.61 9.60 -1.10
N LEU A 96 -6.43 9.43 -2.12
CA LEU A 96 -5.92 9.42 -3.50
C LEU A 96 -5.31 10.76 -3.86
N LYS A 97 -5.93 11.85 -3.44
CA LYS A 97 -5.38 13.18 -3.69
C LYS A 97 -4.09 13.41 -2.93
N THR A 98 -3.91 12.77 -1.80
CA THR A 98 -2.70 12.92 -0.99
C THR A 98 -1.55 12.05 -1.52
N GLY A 99 -1.86 11.10 -2.36
CA GLY A 99 -0.82 10.29 -3.00
C GLY A 99 -0.97 8.80 -2.88
N ALA A 100 -2.07 8.31 -2.31
CA ALA A 100 -2.31 6.87 -2.29
C ALA A 100 -2.50 6.37 -3.72
N LEU A 101 -1.99 5.18 -3.98
CA LEU A 101 -2.13 4.57 -5.29
C LEU A 101 -3.56 4.09 -5.51
N ASP A 102 -4.16 3.53 -4.47
CA ASP A 102 -5.51 3.01 -4.56
C ASP A 102 -6.03 2.81 -3.14
N TYR A 103 -7.25 2.35 -3.01
CA TYR A 103 -7.82 2.08 -1.70
C TYR A 103 -8.61 0.77 -1.73
N LEU A 104 -8.81 0.20 -0.55
CA LEU A 104 -9.57 -1.02 -0.35
C LEU A 104 -10.62 -0.75 0.71
N ILE A 105 -11.80 -1.30 0.51
CA ILE A 105 -12.93 -1.07 1.40
C ILE A 105 -13.04 -2.23 2.39
N LYS A 106 -13.21 -1.89 3.66
CA LYS A 106 -13.42 -2.89 4.70
C LYS A 106 -14.90 -3.27 4.78
N PRO A 107 -15.22 -4.51 5.06
CA PRO A 107 -14.31 -5.63 5.31
C PRO A 107 -13.62 -6.05 4.01
N LEU A 108 -12.35 -6.41 4.11
CA LEU A 108 -11.55 -6.71 2.93
C LEU A 108 -12.00 -8.01 2.27
N ASP A 109 -12.09 -7.97 0.96
CA ASP A 109 -12.25 -9.17 0.15
C ASP A 109 -10.83 -9.62 -0.17
N PHE A 110 -10.43 -10.79 0.31
CA PHE A 110 -9.04 -11.21 0.19
C PHE A 110 -8.63 -11.48 -1.24
N ASP A 111 -9.54 -11.91 -2.09
CA ASP A 111 -9.22 -12.07 -3.51
C ASP A 111 -8.95 -10.71 -4.14
N ASN A 112 -9.74 -9.72 -3.80
CA ASN A 112 -9.53 -8.37 -4.30
C ASN A 112 -8.25 -7.77 -3.75
N LEU A 113 -7.94 -8.05 -2.48
CA LEU A 113 -6.70 -7.59 -1.88
C LEU A 113 -5.51 -8.16 -2.64
N GLN A 114 -5.52 -9.47 -2.89
CA GLN A 114 -4.41 -10.09 -3.60
C GLN A 114 -4.24 -9.49 -5.00
N ALA A 115 -5.34 -9.34 -5.72
CA ALA A 115 -5.30 -8.76 -7.06
C ALA A 115 -4.78 -7.33 -7.03
N THR A 116 -5.20 -6.55 -6.04
CA THR A 116 -4.77 -5.16 -5.92
C THR A 116 -3.30 -5.07 -5.59
N LEU A 117 -2.81 -5.94 -4.71
CA LEU A 117 -1.38 -5.98 -4.39
C LEU A 117 -0.55 -6.32 -5.61
N GLU A 118 -0.97 -7.35 -6.34
CA GLU A 118 -0.22 -7.77 -7.51
C GLU A 118 -0.18 -6.68 -8.57
N LYS A 119 -1.30 -6.01 -8.76
CA LYS A 119 -1.39 -4.93 -9.71
C LYS A 119 -0.50 -3.76 -9.32
N ALA A 120 -0.51 -3.39 -8.05
CA ALA A 120 0.29 -2.29 -7.57
C ALA A 120 1.78 -2.58 -7.69
N LEU A 121 2.18 -3.79 -7.34
CA LEU A 121 3.57 -4.18 -7.41
C LEU A 121 4.04 -4.34 -8.85
N ALA A 122 3.19 -4.88 -9.71
CA ALA A 122 3.53 -5.03 -11.12
C ALA A 122 3.69 -3.67 -11.78
N HIS A 123 2.84 -2.72 -11.44
CA HIS A 123 2.93 -1.38 -12.00
C HIS A 123 4.28 -0.74 -11.66
N THR A 124 4.69 -0.85 -10.39
CA THR A 124 5.93 -0.28 -9.94
C THR A 124 7.13 -0.94 -10.62
N HIS A 125 7.09 -2.26 -10.69
CA HIS A 125 8.20 -3.00 -11.28
C HIS A 125 8.25 -2.85 -12.79
N SER A 126 7.10 -2.72 -13.43
CA SER A 126 7.04 -2.51 -14.86
C SER A 126 7.69 -1.20 -15.25
N ILE A 127 7.49 -0.17 -14.47
CA ILE A 127 8.09 1.11 -14.74
C ILE A 127 9.60 0.99 -14.68
N ASP A 128 10.11 0.23 -13.75
CA ASP A 128 11.54 0.04 -13.63
C ASP A 128 12.14 -0.71 -14.81
N VAL A 129 11.43 -1.73 -15.25
CA VAL A 129 11.90 -2.57 -16.32
C VAL A 129 11.65 -1.96 -17.66
N GLU A 130 10.52 -1.35 -17.82
CA GLU A 130 10.06 -0.87 -19.04
C GLU A 130 10.73 0.33 -19.48
N THR A 131 11.31 0.32 -20.44
CA THR A 131 11.78 1.52 -20.84
C THR A 131 10.81 2.02 -21.70
N PRO A 132 10.35 2.74 -21.66
CA PRO A 132 9.31 3.07 -22.25
C PRO A 132 8.89 2.99 -23.45
N ALA A 133 8.87 2.54 -23.67
CA ALA A 133 8.38 2.27 -24.82
C ALA A 133 6.97 2.58 -24.96
N LEU A 134 6.77 2.77 -24.73
CA LEU A 134 5.83 2.94 -24.84
C LEU A 134 5.12 3.54 -24.73
N THR A 135 5.12 3.64 -24.90
CA THR A 135 4.51 4.07 -24.90
C THR A 135 3.76 4.45 -24.87
N ALA A 136 3.71 4.49 -25.24
CA ALA A 136 3.04 4.93 -25.32
C ALA A 136 2.24 5.11 -25.39
N SER A 137 2.38 4.80 -25.67
CA SER A 137 1.72 5.08 -25.76
C SER A 137 1.10 5.02 -25.57
N GLN A 138 1.17 4.64 -25.76
CA GLN A 138 0.84 4.77 -25.76
C GLN A 138 0.33 5.00 -25.45
N PHE A 139 0.38 4.92 -25.64
CA PHE A 139 0.11 5.36 -25.57
C PHE A 139 -0.36 5.72 -25.43
N GLY A 140 -0.26 5.48 -25.70
CA GLY A 140 -0.62 6.02 -25.78
C GLY A 140 -1.17 6.17 -25.78
N MET A 141 -1.33 5.96 -26.00
CA MET A 141 -1.59 6.23 -26.15
C MET A 141 -2.07 6.61 -25.94
N VAL A 142 -2.10 6.31 -26.06
CA VAL A 142 -2.22 6.73 -25.97
C VAL A 142 -2.51 7.09 -25.78
N GLY A 143 -2.54 6.84 -25.78
CA GLY A 143 -2.46 7.24 -25.81
C GLY A 143 -2.57 7.41 -25.72
#